data_20460e0ffb1c26f9ee7b00394183ffe3
#
_entry.id   20460e0ffb1c26f9ee7b00394183ffe3
#
_cell.length_a   1.000
_cell.length_b   1.000
_cell.length_c   1.000
_cell.angle_alpha   90.00
_cell.angle_beta   90.00
_cell.angle_gamma   90.00
#
_symmetry.space_group_name_H-M   'P 1'
#
loop_
_entity.id
_entity.type
_entity.pdbx_description
1 polymer ?
#
loop_
_entity_poly.entity_id
_entity_poly.type
_entity_poly.pdbx_seq_one_letter_code
_entity_poly.pdbx_strand_id
1 'polypeptide(L)'
;MSLRLKKESLSTLSVGTHQYEYYRLSEVARQLGDITRLPKSLKVLLENLVRYLDDDTVVEDDIKALVDWQKNAHASREIAYRPARVLMQDFTGVPAVVDLAAMREAVKSLGGNVEKVNPLSPVDLVIDHSVMVDKYASDDAFEKNVEIEMQRNYERYLFLRWGQQSFERFRVVPPGTGICHQVNLEYLGKAIWSEQQNGRHIAYPDTLVGTD
;
A
#
# COMPACT_ATOMS: atom_id res chain seq x y z
N MET A 1 20.75 -16.60 11.84
CA MET A 1 20.34 -17.54 10.77
C MET A 1 19.41 -16.84 9.78
N SER A 2 18.45 -16.09 10.23
CA SER A 2 17.42 -15.36 9.48
C SER A 2 17.96 -14.31 8.51
N LEU A 3 18.85 -13.43 8.92
CA LEU A 3 19.49 -12.46 8.00
C LEU A 3 20.29 -13.12 6.88
N ARG A 4 20.73 -14.36 7.09
CA ARG A 4 21.37 -15.17 6.05
C ARG A 4 20.36 -15.57 4.98
N LEU A 5 19.17 -16.04 5.35
CA LEU A 5 18.10 -16.37 4.41
C LEU A 5 17.75 -15.17 3.52
N LYS A 6 17.54 -13.99 4.13
CA LYS A 6 17.25 -12.75 3.38
C LYS A 6 18.36 -12.42 2.37
N LYS A 7 19.62 -12.47 2.80
CA LYS A 7 20.77 -12.16 1.95
C LYS A 7 20.91 -13.14 0.79
N GLU A 8 20.77 -14.44 1.05
CA GLU A 8 20.90 -15.48 0.03
C GLU A 8 19.72 -15.51 -0.94
N SER A 9 18.53 -15.03 -0.51
CA SER A 9 17.36 -14.89 -1.38
C SER A 9 17.46 -13.71 -2.35
N LEU A 10 18.30 -12.73 -2.08
CA LEU A 10 18.46 -11.56 -2.94
C LEU A 10 19.10 -11.96 -4.27
N SER A 11 18.50 -11.54 -5.36
CA SER A 11 18.90 -11.89 -6.73
C SER A 11 18.68 -10.69 -7.64
N THR A 12 19.38 -10.68 -8.77
CA THR A 12 19.29 -9.60 -9.75
C THR A 12 18.52 -10.04 -10.98
N LEU A 13 17.68 -9.17 -11.50
CA LEU A 13 16.93 -9.31 -12.75
C LEU A 13 17.28 -8.13 -13.67
N SER A 14 17.71 -8.42 -14.89
CA SER A 14 17.94 -7.39 -15.92
C SER A 14 16.71 -7.30 -16.82
N VAL A 15 16.19 -6.08 -16.97
CA VAL A 15 15.04 -5.79 -17.86
C VAL A 15 15.45 -4.64 -18.78
N GLY A 16 15.76 -4.93 -20.03
CA GLY A 16 16.35 -3.96 -20.94
C GLY A 16 17.70 -3.46 -20.41
N THR A 17 17.80 -2.16 -20.21
CA THR A 17 18.99 -1.47 -19.68
C THR A 17 18.98 -1.32 -18.17
N HIS A 18 17.90 -1.71 -17.49
CA HIS A 18 17.72 -1.56 -16.06
C HIS A 18 18.02 -2.85 -15.30
N GLN A 19 18.58 -2.71 -14.11
CA GLN A 19 18.80 -3.80 -13.18
C GLN A 19 17.92 -3.60 -11.96
N TYR A 20 17.26 -4.70 -11.56
CA TYR A 20 16.41 -4.77 -10.36
C TYR A 20 16.92 -5.88 -9.46
N GLU A 21 16.87 -5.68 -8.17
CA GLU A 21 17.00 -6.73 -7.17
C GLU A 21 15.61 -7.23 -6.77
N TYR A 22 15.51 -8.50 -6.43
CA TYR A 22 14.27 -9.14 -5.96
C TYR A 22 14.58 -10.30 -5.04
N TYR A 23 13.64 -10.71 -4.22
CA TYR A 23 13.78 -11.85 -3.32
C TYR A 23 13.27 -13.13 -3.96
N ARG A 24 14.19 -14.06 -4.26
CA ARG A 24 13.90 -15.29 -4.96
C ARG A 24 13.40 -16.38 -4.02
N LEU A 25 12.15 -16.83 -4.20
CA LEU A 25 11.51 -17.83 -3.35
C LEU A 25 12.07 -19.24 -3.51
N SER A 26 12.75 -19.56 -4.60
CA SER A 26 13.45 -20.85 -4.75
C SER A 26 14.55 -21.03 -3.72
N GLU A 27 15.14 -19.95 -3.22
CA GLU A 27 16.12 -19.99 -2.16
C GLU A 27 15.47 -20.32 -0.81
N VAL A 28 14.29 -19.76 -0.54
CA VAL A 28 13.47 -20.13 0.62
C VAL A 28 13.12 -21.62 0.59
N ALA A 29 12.71 -22.13 -0.58
CA ALA A 29 12.40 -23.53 -0.77
C ALA A 29 13.62 -24.44 -0.48
N ARG A 30 14.80 -24.03 -0.88
CA ARG A 30 16.04 -24.77 -0.64
C ARG A 30 16.39 -24.88 0.85
N GLN A 31 16.11 -23.84 1.63
CA GLN A 31 16.48 -23.76 3.04
C GLN A 31 15.40 -24.27 4.00
N LEU A 32 14.13 -24.00 3.71
CA LEU A 32 13.01 -24.25 4.63
C LEU A 32 12.05 -25.35 4.16
N GLY A 33 12.22 -25.86 2.95
CA GLY A 33 11.40 -26.94 2.40
C GLY A 33 10.57 -26.55 1.19
N ASP A 34 10.03 -27.55 0.51
CA ASP A 34 9.29 -27.38 -0.73
C ASP A 34 8.08 -26.45 -0.58
N ILE A 35 7.95 -25.49 -1.49
CA ILE A 35 6.85 -24.52 -1.55
C ILE A 35 6.02 -24.65 -2.84
N THR A 36 6.19 -25.74 -3.60
CA THR A 36 5.51 -25.90 -4.89
C THR A 36 3.99 -25.88 -4.77
N ARG A 37 3.47 -26.50 -3.70
CA ARG A 37 2.04 -26.60 -3.40
C ARG A 37 1.46 -25.34 -2.74
N LEU A 38 2.30 -24.40 -2.32
CA LEU A 38 1.84 -23.18 -1.70
C LEU A 38 1.07 -22.34 -2.75
N PRO A 39 -0.17 -21.88 -2.46
CA PRO A 39 -0.92 -21.00 -3.35
C PRO A 39 -0.13 -19.75 -3.76
N LYS A 40 -0.38 -19.23 -4.94
CA LYS A 40 0.35 -18.05 -5.46
C LYS A 40 0.19 -16.83 -4.56
N SER A 41 -0.99 -16.62 -3.99
CA SER A 41 -1.25 -15.56 -3.01
C SER A 41 -0.36 -15.68 -1.77
N LEU A 42 -0.21 -16.89 -1.24
CA LEU A 42 0.68 -17.14 -0.09
C LEU A 42 2.16 -17.05 -0.48
N LYS A 43 2.52 -17.31 -1.74
CA LYS A 43 3.88 -17.02 -2.24
C LYS A 43 4.19 -15.53 -2.27
N VAL A 44 3.20 -14.69 -2.57
CA VAL A 44 3.34 -13.23 -2.48
C VAL A 44 3.56 -12.79 -1.03
N LEU A 45 2.79 -13.35 -0.07
CA LEU A 45 3.02 -13.09 1.35
C LEU A 45 4.38 -13.61 1.82
N LEU A 46 4.83 -14.75 1.32
CA LEU A 46 6.14 -15.30 1.63
C LEU A 46 7.27 -14.38 1.15
N GLU A 47 7.15 -13.82 -0.05
CA GLU A 47 8.09 -12.81 -0.55
C GLU A 47 8.12 -11.60 0.37
N ASN A 48 6.94 -11.10 0.78
CA ASN A 48 6.82 -9.96 1.67
C ASN A 48 7.54 -10.20 3.01
N LEU A 49 7.34 -11.36 3.64
CA LEU A 49 8.03 -11.72 4.87
C LEU A 49 9.55 -11.79 4.68
N VAL A 50 10.03 -12.41 3.60
CA VAL A 50 11.49 -12.51 3.33
C VAL A 50 12.09 -11.12 3.11
N ARG A 51 11.41 -10.24 2.38
CA ARG A 51 11.86 -8.89 2.10
C ARG A 51 11.95 -8.04 3.36
N TYR A 52 11.04 -8.22 4.31
CA TYR A 52 11.01 -7.47 5.57
C TYR A 52 11.60 -8.21 6.77
N LEU A 53 12.21 -9.39 6.56
CA LEU A 53 12.87 -10.16 7.62
C LEU A 53 13.94 -9.28 8.30
N ASP A 54 13.78 -9.03 9.59
CA ASP A 54 14.63 -8.12 10.40
C ASP A 54 14.97 -8.67 11.80
N ASP A 55 14.43 -9.85 12.15
CA ASP A 55 14.55 -10.50 13.47
C ASP A 55 13.88 -9.74 14.63
N ASP A 56 13.06 -8.74 14.31
CA ASP A 56 12.29 -7.95 15.28
C ASP A 56 10.81 -7.99 14.93
N THR A 57 10.40 -7.35 13.82
CA THR A 57 9.01 -7.29 13.38
C THR A 57 8.62 -8.48 12.51
N VAL A 58 9.55 -9.03 11.76
CA VAL A 58 9.40 -10.24 10.97
C VAL A 58 10.53 -11.20 11.33
N VAL A 59 10.18 -12.36 11.84
CA VAL A 59 11.13 -13.39 12.25
C VAL A 59 11.07 -14.62 11.35
N GLU A 60 12.10 -15.45 11.40
CA GLU A 60 12.19 -16.68 10.58
C GLU A 60 11.01 -17.64 10.81
N ASP A 61 10.47 -17.65 12.02
CA ASP A 61 9.33 -18.50 12.38
C ASP A 61 8.04 -18.08 11.68
N ASP A 62 7.88 -16.82 11.28
CA ASP A 62 6.75 -16.35 10.44
C ASP A 62 6.84 -16.98 9.04
N ILE A 63 8.06 -17.02 8.50
CA ILE A 63 8.34 -17.64 7.20
C ILE A 63 8.09 -19.13 7.26
N LYS A 64 8.57 -19.81 8.31
CA LYS A 64 8.34 -21.25 8.52
C LYS A 64 6.85 -21.56 8.66
N ALA A 65 6.10 -20.77 9.44
CA ALA A 65 4.66 -20.96 9.62
C ALA A 65 3.91 -20.90 8.29
N LEU A 66 4.30 -19.96 7.41
CA LEU A 66 3.71 -19.84 6.08
C LEU A 66 4.08 -21.01 5.16
N VAL A 67 5.33 -21.48 5.21
CA VAL A 67 5.76 -22.69 4.47
C VAL A 67 5.02 -23.93 4.96
N ASP A 68 4.85 -24.08 6.27
CA ASP A 68 4.16 -25.22 6.90
C ASP A 68 2.64 -25.20 6.68
N TRP A 69 2.04 -24.05 6.36
CA TRP A 69 0.61 -23.94 6.07
C TRP A 69 0.15 -24.95 4.99
N GLN A 70 0.98 -25.21 3.99
CA GLN A 70 0.64 -26.16 2.92
C GLN A 70 0.42 -27.60 3.39
N LYS A 71 0.84 -27.96 4.61
CA LYS A 71 0.65 -29.30 5.18
C LYS A 71 -0.78 -29.49 5.68
N ASN A 72 -1.32 -28.49 6.36
CA ASN A 72 -2.58 -28.57 7.11
C ASN A 72 -3.65 -27.56 6.65
N ALA A 73 -3.31 -26.62 5.76
CA ALA A 73 -4.16 -25.51 5.36
C ALA A 73 -4.72 -24.70 6.56
N HIS A 74 -3.96 -24.63 7.64
CA HIS A 74 -4.35 -23.98 8.90
C HIS A 74 -3.31 -22.96 9.31
N ALA A 75 -3.78 -21.74 9.66
CA ALA A 75 -2.94 -20.69 10.22
C ALA A 75 -2.70 -20.96 11.70
N SER A 76 -1.43 -21.06 12.10
CA SER A 76 -1.01 -21.36 13.49
C SER A 76 -0.55 -20.11 14.24
N ARG A 77 -0.33 -18.99 13.54
CA ARG A 77 0.10 -17.73 14.13
C ARG A 77 -0.24 -16.54 13.24
N GLU A 78 -0.25 -15.37 13.82
CA GLU A 78 -0.30 -14.10 13.11
C GLU A 78 1.07 -13.79 12.51
N ILE A 79 1.08 -13.11 11.38
CA ILE A 79 2.27 -12.65 10.69
C ILE A 79 2.21 -11.15 10.45
N ALA A 80 3.34 -10.48 10.46
CA ALA A 80 3.43 -9.09 10.03
C ALA A 80 3.25 -8.99 8.51
N TYR A 81 2.55 -7.94 8.07
CA TYR A 81 2.31 -7.66 6.66
C TYR A 81 2.54 -6.19 6.35
N ARG A 82 3.34 -5.91 5.34
CA ARG A 82 3.61 -4.54 4.87
C ARG A 82 3.20 -4.43 3.40
N PRO A 83 2.03 -3.84 3.12
CA PRO A 83 1.54 -3.69 1.75
C PRO A 83 2.45 -2.78 0.94
N ALA A 84 2.50 -2.99 -0.38
CA ALA A 84 3.18 -2.10 -1.30
C ALA A 84 2.52 -0.72 -1.34
N ARG A 85 1.20 -0.68 -1.11
CA ARG A 85 0.41 0.56 -1.06
C ARG A 85 -0.88 0.38 -0.27
N VAL A 86 -1.46 1.50 0.11
CA VAL A 86 -2.76 1.57 0.79
C VAL A 86 -3.73 2.32 -0.11
N LEU A 87 -4.95 1.79 -0.27
CA LEU A 87 -6.05 2.44 -0.97
C LEU A 87 -7.07 2.92 0.06
N MET A 88 -7.45 4.17 -0.01
CA MET A 88 -8.47 4.75 0.87
C MET A 88 -9.58 5.38 0.04
N GLN A 89 -10.79 5.30 0.54
CA GLN A 89 -11.87 6.23 0.18
C GLN A 89 -11.77 7.50 1.01
N ASP A 90 -12.42 8.57 0.59
CA ASP A 90 -12.41 9.82 1.33
C ASP A 90 -13.16 9.74 2.67
N PHE A 91 -14.26 8.99 2.77
CA PHE A 91 -15.01 8.84 4.03
C PHE A 91 -14.23 8.10 5.11
N THR A 92 -13.49 7.07 4.74
CA THR A 92 -12.66 6.29 5.68
C THR A 92 -11.23 6.82 5.76
N GLY A 93 -10.76 7.47 4.71
CA GLY A 93 -9.41 8.02 4.61
C GLY A 93 -9.22 9.36 5.31
N VAL A 94 -10.25 10.24 5.33
CA VAL A 94 -10.17 11.53 6.02
C VAL A 94 -9.83 11.36 7.50
N PRO A 95 -10.45 10.47 8.29
CA PRO A 95 -10.03 10.22 9.67
C PRO A 95 -8.56 9.81 9.79
N ALA A 96 -8.06 8.95 8.93
CA ALA A 96 -6.65 8.54 8.94
C ALA A 96 -5.70 9.72 8.67
N VAL A 97 -6.06 10.64 7.77
CA VAL A 97 -5.29 11.87 7.51
C VAL A 97 -5.35 12.81 8.71
N VAL A 98 -6.50 12.90 9.41
CA VAL A 98 -6.64 13.65 10.66
C VAL A 98 -5.71 13.10 11.73
N ASP A 99 -5.62 11.77 11.87
CA ASP A 99 -4.69 11.14 12.82
C ASP A 99 -3.24 11.48 12.50
N LEU A 100 -2.84 11.44 11.23
CA LEU A 100 -1.50 11.87 10.82
C LEU A 100 -1.24 13.35 11.13
N ALA A 101 -2.23 14.22 10.95
CA ALA A 101 -2.13 15.63 11.31
C ALA A 101 -1.98 15.81 12.83
N ALA A 102 -2.78 15.09 13.63
CA ALA A 102 -2.68 15.09 15.09
C ALA A 102 -1.33 14.57 15.57
N MET A 103 -0.78 13.54 14.93
CA MET A 103 0.57 13.05 15.21
C MET A 103 1.64 14.12 14.95
N ARG A 104 1.53 14.89 13.87
CA ARG A 104 2.44 16.02 13.59
C ARG A 104 2.37 17.08 14.68
N GLU A 105 1.15 17.43 15.13
CA GLU A 105 0.98 18.41 16.20
C GLU A 105 1.58 17.91 17.53
N ALA A 106 1.37 16.63 17.86
CA ALA A 106 1.98 16.01 19.03
C ALA A 106 3.51 16.02 18.95
N VAL A 107 4.09 15.64 17.83
CA VAL A 107 5.56 15.67 17.62
C VAL A 107 6.09 17.09 17.73
N LYS A 108 5.39 18.08 17.18
CA LYS A 108 5.74 19.49 17.30
C LYS A 108 5.74 19.97 18.76
N SER A 109 4.71 19.63 19.52
CA SER A 109 4.60 19.99 20.94
C SER A 109 5.72 19.38 21.80
N LEU A 110 6.23 18.22 21.39
CA LEU A 110 7.38 17.54 22.01
C LEU A 110 8.75 18.05 21.50
N GLY A 111 8.77 19.06 20.62
CA GLY A 111 10.00 19.60 20.05
C GLY A 111 10.66 18.71 18.99
N GLY A 112 9.93 17.73 18.46
CA GLY A 112 10.42 16.81 17.43
C GLY A 112 10.27 17.35 16.00
N ASN A 113 10.85 16.63 15.04
CA ASN A 113 10.75 16.96 13.63
C ASN A 113 9.45 16.39 13.02
N VAL A 114 8.51 17.25 12.66
CA VAL A 114 7.20 16.91 12.10
C VAL A 114 7.28 16.23 10.73
N GLU A 115 8.33 16.50 9.96
CA GLU A 115 8.53 15.90 8.64
C GLU A 115 8.82 14.38 8.70
N LYS A 116 9.11 13.85 9.90
CA LYS A 116 9.22 12.40 10.11
C LYS A 116 7.86 11.69 10.15
N VAL A 117 6.77 12.43 10.33
CA VAL A 117 5.41 11.87 10.34
C VAL A 117 4.87 11.86 8.92
N ASN A 118 4.95 10.71 8.28
CA ASN A 118 4.43 10.43 6.94
C ASN A 118 3.85 9.02 6.89
N PRO A 119 2.99 8.68 5.93
CA PRO A 119 2.56 7.32 5.69
C PRO A 119 3.77 6.40 5.44
N LEU A 120 3.83 5.25 6.10
CA LEU A 120 4.90 4.27 5.92
C LEU A 120 4.85 3.59 4.56
N SER A 121 3.66 3.33 4.04
CA SER A 121 3.42 2.84 2.69
C SER A 121 2.82 3.96 1.83
N PRO A 122 3.02 3.95 0.51
CA PRO A 122 2.33 4.86 -0.39
C PRO A 122 0.81 4.75 -0.23
N VAL A 123 0.13 5.88 -0.18
CA VAL A 123 -1.33 5.97 -0.03
C VAL A 123 -1.94 6.64 -1.24
N ASP A 124 -2.92 5.99 -1.84
CA ASP A 124 -3.84 6.57 -2.80
C ASP A 124 -5.21 6.71 -2.15
N LEU A 125 -5.65 7.96 -1.94
CA LEU A 125 -7.00 8.25 -1.48
C LEU A 125 -7.84 8.65 -2.69
N VAL A 126 -8.85 7.84 -2.99
CA VAL A 126 -9.79 8.12 -4.09
C VAL A 126 -11.02 8.77 -3.48
N ILE A 127 -11.33 10.00 -3.91
CA ILE A 127 -12.58 10.66 -3.54
C ILE A 127 -13.70 9.89 -4.24
N ASP A 128 -14.60 9.34 -3.45
CA ASP A 128 -15.65 8.46 -3.94
C ASP A 128 -16.50 9.17 -4.99
N HIS A 129 -16.93 8.39 -5.93
CA HIS A 129 -17.66 8.80 -7.13
C HIS A 129 -19.10 9.23 -6.87
N SER A 130 -19.64 9.02 -5.67
CA SER A 130 -21.06 9.22 -5.35
C SER A 130 -21.41 10.69 -5.30
N VAL A 131 -21.68 11.27 -6.47
CA VAL A 131 -22.26 12.59 -6.59
C VAL A 131 -23.78 12.47 -6.46
N MET A 132 -24.37 13.20 -5.52
CA MET A 132 -25.83 13.28 -5.40
C MET A 132 -26.42 13.98 -6.62
N VAL A 133 -27.47 13.42 -7.18
CA VAL A 133 -28.18 14.02 -8.31
C VAL A 133 -29.26 14.96 -7.76
N ASP A 134 -28.93 16.25 -7.67
CA ASP A 134 -29.87 17.30 -7.25
C ASP A 134 -30.64 17.89 -8.46
N LYS A 135 -30.03 17.88 -9.62
CA LYS A 135 -30.60 18.36 -10.88
C LYS A 135 -30.63 17.24 -11.92
N TYR A 136 -31.70 17.17 -12.67
CA TYR A 136 -31.91 16.15 -13.70
C TYR A 136 -32.76 16.69 -14.86
N ALA A 137 -32.80 15.97 -15.96
CA ALA A 137 -33.60 16.24 -17.13
C ALA A 137 -33.43 17.65 -17.73
N SER A 138 -32.22 18.22 -17.67
CA SER A 138 -31.82 19.47 -18.32
C SER A 138 -30.39 19.36 -18.83
N ASP A 139 -30.07 20.12 -19.88
CA ASP A 139 -28.75 20.07 -20.54
C ASP A 139 -27.61 20.49 -19.61
N ASP A 140 -27.90 21.34 -18.62
CA ASP A 140 -26.96 21.85 -17.63
C ASP A 140 -26.95 21.07 -16.30
N ALA A 141 -27.68 19.96 -16.23
CA ALA A 141 -27.81 19.19 -15.00
C ALA A 141 -26.46 18.67 -14.48
N PHE A 142 -25.58 18.20 -15.37
CA PHE A 142 -24.24 17.72 -15.00
C PHE A 142 -23.42 18.82 -14.35
N GLU A 143 -23.30 19.96 -14.98
CA GLU A 143 -22.50 21.09 -14.48
C GLU A 143 -23.01 21.56 -13.13
N LYS A 144 -24.33 21.69 -12.99
CA LYS A 144 -24.96 22.10 -11.72
C LYS A 144 -24.72 21.09 -10.59
N ASN A 145 -24.79 19.79 -10.86
CA ASN A 145 -24.49 18.78 -9.85
C ASN A 145 -23.02 18.83 -9.41
N VAL A 146 -22.10 19.07 -10.33
CA VAL A 146 -20.67 19.26 -10.00
C VAL A 146 -20.45 20.50 -9.13
N GLU A 147 -21.10 21.63 -9.45
CA GLU A 147 -21.02 22.85 -8.62
C GLU A 147 -21.55 22.61 -7.20
N ILE A 148 -22.71 21.98 -7.07
CA ILE A 148 -23.32 21.64 -5.78
C ILE A 148 -22.41 20.70 -4.99
N GLU A 149 -21.84 19.69 -5.63
CA GLU A 149 -20.89 18.76 -5.01
C GLU A 149 -19.66 19.48 -4.45
N MET A 150 -19.05 20.36 -5.25
CA MET A 150 -17.90 21.14 -4.83
C MET A 150 -18.22 22.10 -3.67
N GLN A 151 -19.39 22.73 -3.68
CA GLN A 151 -19.83 23.61 -2.60
C GLN A 151 -20.10 22.82 -1.31
N ARG A 152 -20.81 21.68 -1.42
CA ARG A 152 -21.20 20.82 -0.29
C ARG A 152 -19.99 20.23 0.42
N ASN A 153 -18.96 19.85 -0.30
CA ASN A 153 -17.79 19.15 0.20
C ASN A 153 -16.51 19.99 0.21
N TYR A 154 -16.63 21.31 0.09
CA TYR A 154 -15.51 22.24 -0.06
C TYR A 154 -14.45 22.08 1.03
N GLU A 155 -14.84 22.05 2.30
CA GLU A 155 -13.91 21.93 3.42
C GLU A 155 -13.15 20.59 3.40
N ARG A 156 -13.85 19.48 3.08
CA ARG A 156 -13.25 18.17 2.94
C ARG A 156 -12.20 18.15 1.83
N TYR A 157 -12.51 18.73 0.68
CA TYR A 157 -11.59 18.76 -0.45
C TYR A 157 -10.39 19.66 -0.21
N LEU A 158 -10.57 20.77 0.49
CA LEU A 158 -9.46 21.60 0.94
C LEU A 158 -8.53 20.85 1.90
N PHE A 159 -9.10 20.12 2.85
CA PHE A 159 -8.32 19.32 3.80
C PHE A 159 -7.52 18.22 3.08
N LEU A 160 -8.14 17.50 2.17
CA LEU A 160 -7.45 16.45 1.40
C LEU A 160 -6.34 17.03 0.50
N ARG A 161 -6.59 18.19 -0.11
CA ARG A 161 -5.56 18.89 -0.89
C ARG A 161 -4.39 19.34 -0.02
N TRP A 162 -4.67 19.83 1.18
CA TRP A 162 -3.64 20.12 2.16
C TRP A 162 -2.84 18.86 2.53
N GLY A 163 -3.52 17.75 2.80
CA GLY A 163 -2.88 16.48 3.10
C GLY A 163 -1.92 16.03 1.99
N GLN A 164 -2.37 16.09 0.73
CA GLN A 164 -1.53 15.75 -0.43
C GLN A 164 -0.29 16.65 -0.56
N GLN A 165 -0.37 17.90 -0.16
CA GLN A 165 0.77 18.83 -0.19
C GLN A 165 1.69 18.71 1.02
N SER A 166 1.17 18.19 2.13
CA SER A 166 1.86 18.13 3.42
C SER A 166 2.54 16.80 3.68
N PHE A 167 1.99 15.69 3.19
CA PHE A 167 2.51 14.36 3.43
C PHE A 167 3.22 13.81 2.19
N GLU A 168 4.40 13.25 2.39
CA GLU A 168 5.04 12.43 1.38
C GLU A 168 4.26 11.14 1.19
N ARG A 169 4.33 10.56 0.00
CA ARG A 169 3.68 9.29 -0.35
C ARG A 169 2.15 9.29 -0.18
N PHE A 170 1.53 10.45 -0.13
CA PHE A 170 0.08 10.60 -0.06
C PHE A 170 -0.44 11.29 -1.32
N ARG A 171 -1.31 10.62 -2.05
CA ARG A 171 -1.90 11.11 -3.29
C ARG A 171 -3.41 11.07 -3.22
N VAL A 172 -4.06 12.11 -3.73
CA VAL A 172 -5.52 12.21 -3.80
C VAL A 172 -5.97 12.15 -5.26
N VAL A 173 -6.87 11.24 -5.56
CA VAL A 173 -7.58 11.16 -6.84
C VAL A 173 -8.86 11.98 -6.71
N PRO A 174 -9.07 13.01 -7.57
CA PRO A 174 -10.17 13.95 -7.43
C PRO A 174 -11.53 13.31 -7.71
N PRO A 175 -12.63 13.94 -7.26
CA PRO A 175 -13.98 13.48 -7.52
C PRO A 175 -14.29 13.44 -9.03
N GLY A 176 -15.21 12.58 -9.44
CA GLY A 176 -15.59 12.41 -10.84
C GLY A 176 -14.62 11.60 -11.69
N THR A 177 -13.53 11.07 -11.10
CA THR A 177 -12.57 10.20 -11.81
C THR A 177 -13.15 8.80 -12.05
N GLY A 178 -13.93 8.29 -11.12
CA GLY A 178 -14.58 6.98 -11.20
C GLY A 178 -14.72 6.29 -9.85
N ILE A 179 -15.25 5.09 -9.87
CA ILE A 179 -15.43 4.24 -8.69
C ILE A 179 -14.06 3.84 -8.14
N CYS A 180 -13.89 3.95 -6.82
CA CYS A 180 -12.62 3.70 -6.13
C CYS A 180 -11.95 2.38 -6.57
N HIS A 181 -12.68 1.27 -6.55
CA HIS A 181 -12.12 -0.04 -6.92
C HIS A 181 -11.80 -0.17 -8.41
N GLN A 182 -12.58 0.45 -9.28
CA GLN A 182 -12.30 0.48 -10.73
C GLN A 182 -11.07 1.34 -11.03
N VAL A 183 -10.99 2.53 -10.45
CA VAL A 183 -9.80 3.39 -10.55
C VAL A 183 -8.55 2.65 -10.05
N ASN A 184 -8.68 1.90 -8.96
CA ASN A 184 -7.60 1.07 -8.46
C ASN A 184 -7.14 0.02 -9.48
N LEU A 185 -8.04 -0.74 -10.05
CA LEU A 185 -7.70 -1.83 -10.98
C LEU A 185 -7.19 -1.32 -12.33
N GLU A 186 -7.72 -0.22 -12.82
CA GLU A 186 -7.46 0.27 -14.17
C GLU A 186 -6.26 1.23 -14.25
N TYR A 187 -6.00 2.00 -13.18
CA TYR A 187 -5.03 3.09 -13.21
C TYR A 187 -3.95 3.03 -12.13
N LEU A 188 -4.28 2.55 -10.91
CA LEU A 188 -3.37 2.61 -9.78
C LEU A 188 -2.60 1.31 -9.57
N GLY A 189 -3.26 0.17 -9.80
CA GLY A 189 -2.68 -1.17 -9.64
C GLY A 189 -1.56 -1.46 -10.62
N LYS A 190 -0.55 -2.15 -10.16
CA LYS A 190 0.58 -2.63 -10.96
C LYS A 190 0.80 -4.11 -10.67
N ALA A 191 1.31 -4.86 -11.63
CA ALA A 191 1.69 -6.24 -11.35
C ALA A 191 2.93 -6.30 -10.43
N ILE A 192 3.90 -5.42 -10.70
CA ILE A 192 5.17 -5.31 -9.98
C ILE A 192 5.43 -3.85 -9.64
N TRP A 193 5.82 -3.62 -8.41
CA TRP A 193 6.38 -2.36 -7.92
C TRP A 193 7.89 -2.41 -7.89
N SER A 194 8.51 -1.24 -7.95
CA SER A 194 9.92 -1.08 -7.65
C SER A 194 10.15 0.16 -6.79
N GLU A 195 11.04 0.04 -5.83
CA GLU A 195 11.42 1.13 -4.94
C GLU A 195 12.93 1.24 -4.87
N GLN A 196 13.43 2.46 -4.83
CA GLN A 196 14.84 2.70 -4.63
C GLN A 196 15.17 2.67 -3.14
N GLN A 197 15.95 1.67 -2.72
CA GLN A 197 16.42 1.51 -1.35
C GLN A 197 17.95 1.46 -1.36
N ASN A 198 18.61 2.38 -0.67
CA ASN A 198 20.07 2.43 -0.56
C ASN A 198 20.82 2.37 -1.92
N GLY A 199 20.30 3.06 -2.93
CA GLY A 199 20.87 3.08 -4.27
C GLY A 199 20.55 1.87 -5.16
N ARG A 200 19.71 0.93 -4.68
CA ARG A 200 19.28 -0.27 -5.39
C ARG A 200 17.79 -0.20 -5.72
N HIS A 201 17.39 -0.72 -6.86
CA HIS A 201 16.00 -0.86 -7.24
C HIS A 201 15.49 -2.24 -6.83
N ILE A 202 14.68 -2.30 -5.78
CA ILE A 202 14.06 -3.55 -5.31
C ILE A 202 12.70 -3.71 -5.99
N ALA A 203 12.51 -4.80 -6.73
CA ALA A 203 11.25 -5.15 -7.37
C ALA A 203 10.48 -6.18 -6.54
N TYR A 204 9.18 -5.97 -6.41
CA TYR A 204 8.29 -6.83 -5.61
C TYR A 204 6.85 -6.80 -6.13
N PRO A 205 6.04 -7.84 -5.83
CA PRO A 205 4.64 -7.89 -6.25
C PRO A 205 3.82 -6.70 -5.70
N ASP A 206 2.84 -6.24 -6.48
CA ASP A 206 1.83 -5.31 -5.98
C ASP A 206 0.97 -6.00 -4.92
N THR A 207 0.89 -5.36 -3.77
CA THR A 207 0.06 -5.79 -2.64
C THR A 207 -0.64 -4.60 -2.04
N LEU A 208 -1.91 -4.76 -1.70
CA LEU A 208 -2.78 -3.68 -1.30
C LEU A 208 -3.45 -3.99 0.05
N VAL A 209 -3.58 -2.97 0.89
CA VAL A 209 -4.60 -2.88 1.93
C VAL A 209 -5.55 -1.77 1.53
N GLY A 210 -6.83 -2.07 1.43
CA GLY A 210 -7.88 -1.12 1.12
C GLY A 210 -8.76 -0.86 2.33
N THR A 211 -9.23 0.38 2.46
CA THR A 211 -10.34 0.74 3.36
C THR A 211 -11.61 0.77 2.54
N ASP A 212 -12.71 0.30 3.12
CA ASP A 212 -14.02 0.29 2.51
C ASP A 212 -14.92 1.38 3.13
#